data_5fedae4a168b7a81116c62861a0ee2a1
#
_entry.id   5fedae4a168b7a81116c62861a0ee2a1
#
_cell.length_a   1.000
_cell.length_b   1.000
_cell.length_c   1.000
_cell.angle_alpha   90.00
_cell.angle_beta   90.00
_cell.angle_gamma   90.00
#
_symmetry.space_group_name_H-M   'P 1'
#
loop_
_entity.id
_entity.type
_entity.pdbx_description
1 polymer ?
#
loop_
_entity_poly.entity_id
_entity_poly.type
_entity_poly.pdbx_seq_one_letter_code
_entity_poly.pdbx_strand_id
1 'polypeptide(L)'
;MYNIDTLPLTVTLKDGGKLTAQQVKYSINPESVKVVTSDQASLGDLRELNLGEIDLGSVRTGVPIELSIRDKLPEGVSLENGQPDKAKVTITVDGIATRKVQVSKFAPNDTSADTTPYSVKILTSSVEIELRGNESELKEVETDSLSIGLTFDSVSLGTGRHKVKGIAAAIGLPSDVTLVEEDIEVEIQITGDGSGGAD
;
A
#
# COMPACT_ATOMS: atom_id res chain seq x y z
N MET A 1 35.89 -19.89 18.00
CA MET A 1 36.43 -19.45 16.69
C MET A 1 35.21 -18.99 15.93
N TYR A 2 35.16 -17.76 15.44
CA TYR A 2 34.01 -17.29 14.66
C TYR A 2 34.21 -17.70 13.20
N ASN A 3 33.13 -18.22 12.58
CA ASN A 3 33.10 -18.49 11.17
C ASN A 3 32.40 -17.34 10.47
N ILE A 4 32.97 -16.89 9.34
CA ILE A 4 32.38 -15.87 8.49
C ILE A 4 31.88 -16.58 7.23
N ASP A 5 30.64 -16.34 6.87
CA ASP A 5 30.05 -16.84 5.64
C ASP A 5 29.36 -15.72 4.86
N THR A 6 29.11 -15.92 3.58
CA THR A 6 28.42 -14.97 2.72
C THR A 6 27.08 -15.55 2.29
N LEU A 7 26.00 -14.90 2.69
CA LEU A 7 24.64 -15.29 2.37
C LEU A 7 24.07 -14.38 1.28
N PRO A 8 23.70 -14.92 0.12
CA PRO A 8 22.87 -14.22 -0.85
C PRO A 8 21.53 -13.82 -0.24
N LEU A 9 21.04 -12.65 -0.60
CA LEU A 9 19.72 -12.16 -0.19
C LEU A 9 18.68 -12.50 -1.25
N THR A 10 17.52 -12.98 -0.81
CA THR A 10 16.39 -13.31 -1.67
C THR A 10 15.10 -12.73 -1.13
N VAL A 11 14.08 -12.66 -1.97
CA VAL A 11 12.70 -12.30 -1.60
C VAL A 11 11.74 -13.26 -2.28
N THR A 12 10.62 -13.52 -1.62
CA THR A 12 9.51 -14.26 -2.22
C THR A 12 8.53 -13.25 -2.80
N LEU A 13 8.23 -13.37 -4.10
CA LEU A 13 7.23 -12.53 -4.75
C LEU A 13 5.88 -13.25 -4.71
N LYS A 14 4.89 -12.59 -4.12
CA LYS A 14 3.51 -13.05 -4.13
C LYS A 14 2.79 -12.40 -5.29
N ASP A 15 2.15 -13.22 -6.10
CA ASP A 15 1.38 -12.74 -7.23
C ASP A 15 0.09 -12.05 -6.72
N GLY A 16 0.04 -10.73 -6.90
CA GLY A 16 -1.13 -9.88 -6.63
C GLY A 16 -2.16 -9.87 -7.75
N GLY A 17 -2.23 -10.89 -8.59
CA GLY A 17 -3.13 -11.03 -9.75
C GLY A 17 -2.42 -10.77 -11.08
N LYS A 18 -2.81 -11.35 -12.16
CA LYS A 18 -2.52 -11.18 -13.60
C LYS A 18 -1.07 -10.90 -14.08
N LEU A 19 -0.07 -10.73 -13.20
CA LEU A 19 1.33 -10.56 -13.59
C LEU A 19 1.98 -11.90 -13.83
N THR A 20 2.61 -12.08 -14.99
CA THR A 20 3.43 -13.26 -15.24
C THR A 20 4.85 -13.06 -14.70
N ALA A 21 5.49 -14.13 -14.23
CA ALA A 21 6.88 -14.08 -13.72
C ALA A 21 7.88 -13.49 -14.74
N GLN A 22 7.56 -13.55 -16.04
CA GLN A 22 8.38 -12.98 -17.11
C GLN A 22 8.34 -11.45 -17.18
N GLN A 23 7.30 -10.82 -16.61
CA GLN A 23 7.14 -9.37 -16.58
C GLN A 23 7.79 -8.73 -15.36
N VAL A 24 8.20 -9.54 -14.39
CA VAL A 24 8.72 -9.04 -13.11
C VAL A 24 10.24 -9.23 -13.08
N LYS A 25 10.94 -8.11 -12.88
CA LYS A 25 12.37 -8.07 -12.59
C LYS A 25 12.57 -7.45 -11.23
N TYR A 26 13.50 -7.97 -10.44
CA TYR A 26 13.87 -7.35 -9.20
C TYR A 26 15.38 -7.31 -9.01
N SER A 27 15.83 -6.36 -8.22
CA SER A 27 17.21 -6.26 -7.75
C SER A 27 17.22 -6.02 -6.25
N ILE A 28 18.23 -6.58 -5.59
CA ILE A 28 18.44 -6.43 -4.14
C ILE A 28 19.80 -5.75 -3.96
N ASN A 29 19.87 -4.74 -3.13
CA ASN A 29 21.11 -4.05 -2.81
C ASN A 29 21.26 -3.91 -1.27
N PRO A 30 22.28 -4.54 -0.66
CA PRO A 30 23.27 -5.41 -1.27
C PRO A 30 22.67 -6.75 -1.74
N GLU A 31 23.31 -7.42 -2.69
CA GLU A 31 22.89 -8.75 -3.18
C GLU A 31 23.21 -9.87 -2.20
N SER A 32 24.17 -9.65 -1.32
CA SER A 32 24.59 -10.60 -0.29
C SER A 32 25.12 -9.85 0.92
N VAL A 33 25.16 -10.54 2.06
CA VAL A 33 25.77 -10.05 3.30
C VAL A 33 26.71 -11.05 3.91
N LYS A 34 27.72 -10.57 4.62
CA LYS A 34 28.58 -11.41 5.44
C LYS A 34 28.01 -11.55 6.82
N VAL A 35 27.95 -12.78 7.29
CA VAL A 35 27.45 -13.15 8.60
C VAL A 35 28.54 -13.82 9.42
N VAL A 36 28.42 -13.70 10.73
CA VAL A 36 29.32 -14.29 11.72
C VAL A 36 28.51 -15.21 12.61
N THR A 37 29.01 -16.42 12.79
CA THR A 37 28.44 -17.36 13.76
C THR A 37 29.52 -17.96 14.65
N SER A 38 29.18 -18.18 15.90
CA SER A 38 30.04 -18.92 16.85
C SER A 38 29.84 -20.43 16.73
N ASP A 39 28.74 -20.87 16.18
CA ASP A 39 28.38 -22.27 15.99
C ASP A 39 27.98 -22.51 14.53
N GLN A 40 28.71 -23.39 13.85
CA GLN A 40 28.43 -23.73 12.45
C GLN A 40 27.08 -24.44 12.30
N ALA A 41 26.58 -25.08 13.36
CA ALA A 41 25.25 -25.68 13.35
C ALA A 41 24.13 -24.63 13.25
N SER A 42 24.36 -23.38 13.69
CA SER A 42 23.39 -22.28 13.58
C SER A 42 23.17 -21.80 12.15
N LEU A 43 24.14 -21.99 11.24
CA LEU A 43 23.95 -21.76 9.81
C LEU A 43 23.22 -22.93 9.15
N GLY A 44 23.41 -24.16 9.68
CA GLY A 44 22.76 -25.36 9.15
C GLY A 44 22.91 -25.51 7.64
N ASP A 45 21.77 -25.71 6.98
CA ASP A 45 21.66 -25.74 5.51
C ASP A 45 21.29 -24.39 4.90
N LEU A 46 21.43 -23.29 5.65
CA LEU A 46 21.08 -21.94 5.17
C LEU A 46 22.00 -21.52 4.03
N ARG A 47 21.50 -21.57 2.80
CA ARG A 47 22.22 -21.22 1.56
C ARG A 47 21.98 -19.78 1.13
N GLU A 48 20.88 -19.19 1.58
CA GLU A 48 20.41 -17.86 1.24
C GLU A 48 19.58 -17.30 2.40
N LEU A 49 19.47 -15.99 2.48
CA LEU A 49 18.62 -15.32 3.45
C LEU A 49 17.42 -14.71 2.75
N ASN A 50 16.24 -15.26 3.01
CA ASN A 50 14.99 -14.72 2.50
C ASN A 50 14.52 -13.55 3.38
N LEU A 51 14.42 -12.38 2.79
CA LEU A 51 14.02 -11.14 3.48
C LEU A 51 12.51 -11.03 3.71
N GLY A 52 11.74 -11.92 3.12
CA GLY A 52 10.29 -11.97 3.28
C GLY A 52 9.53 -11.98 1.97
N GLU A 53 8.22 -11.87 2.10
CA GLU A 53 7.27 -11.89 0.98
C GLU A 53 6.92 -10.45 0.57
N ILE A 54 6.89 -10.20 -0.73
CA ILE A 54 6.47 -8.92 -1.31
C ILE A 54 5.26 -9.17 -2.21
N ASP A 55 4.15 -8.52 -1.89
CA ASP A 55 2.93 -8.58 -2.70
C ASP A 55 3.06 -7.65 -3.91
N LEU A 56 3.11 -8.25 -5.10
CA LEU A 56 3.22 -7.52 -6.37
C LEU A 56 1.99 -6.64 -6.66
N GLY A 57 0.85 -6.93 -6.03
CA GLY A 57 -0.36 -6.11 -6.14
C GLY A 57 -0.20 -4.70 -5.55
N SER A 58 0.64 -4.56 -4.51
CA SER A 58 0.86 -3.29 -3.78
C SER A 58 2.14 -2.57 -4.17
N VAL A 59 3.02 -3.18 -4.98
CA VAL A 59 4.33 -2.64 -5.31
C VAL A 59 4.26 -1.49 -6.31
N ARG A 60 4.99 -0.43 -6.03
CA ARG A 60 5.26 0.66 -6.98
C ARG A 60 6.49 0.32 -7.81
N THR A 61 6.32 0.17 -9.13
CA THR A 61 7.42 -0.12 -10.07
C THR A 61 8.54 0.89 -9.95
N GLY A 62 9.78 0.40 -9.77
CA GLY A 62 10.98 1.23 -9.69
C GLY A 62 11.20 1.94 -8.35
N VAL A 63 10.28 1.82 -7.40
CA VAL A 63 10.43 2.41 -6.06
C VAL A 63 11.09 1.39 -5.12
N PRO A 64 12.24 1.72 -4.49
CA PRO A 64 12.89 0.81 -3.56
C PRO A 64 12.07 0.56 -2.29
N ILE A 65 11.99 -0.70 -1.89
CA ILE A 65 11.41 -1.15 -0.62
C ILE A 65 12.56 -1.50 0.32
N GLU A 66 12.57 -0.95 1.53
CA GLU A 66 13.57 -1.31 2.55
C GLU A 66 13.08 -2.49 3.38
N LEU A 67 13.88 -3.56 3.39
CA LEU A 67 13.64 -4.75 4.22
C LEU A 67 14.77 -4.92 5.23
N SER A 68 14.41 -5.30 6.47
CA SER A 68 15.38 -5.59 7.52
C SER A 68 16.09 -6.91 7.24
N ILE A 69 17.42 -6.88 7.24
CA ILE A 69 18.27 -8.08 7.15
C ILE A 69 18.38 -8.69 8.55
N ARG A 70 18.61 -7.85 9.55
CA ARG A 70 18.86 -8.27 10.94
C ARG A 70 17.73 -9.12 11.50
N ASP A 71 16.48 -8.73 11.26
CA ASP A 71 15.30 -9.43 11.80
C ASP A 71 15.04 -10.79 11.13
N LYS A 72 15.77 -11.10 10.06
CA LYS A 72 15.65 -12.35 9.31
C LYS A 72 16.78 -13.33 9.59
N LEU A 73 17.79 -12.90 10.33
CA LEU A 73 18.90 -13.79 10.70
C LEU A 73 18.42 -14.84 11.72
N PRO A 74 18.87 -16.09 11.57
CA PRO A 74 18.60 -17.13 12.55
C PRO A 74 19.27 -16.80 13.90
N GLU A 75 18.78 -17.46 14.96
CA GLU A 75 19.38 -17.35 16.27
C GLU A 75 20.86 -17.82 16.25
N GLY A 76 21.74 -17.07 16.89
CA GLY A 76 23.18 -17.34 16.90
C GLY A 76 23.96 -16.87 15.68
N VAL A 77 23.29 -16.26 14.70
CA VAL A 77 23.91 -15.64 13.53
C VAL A 77 23.79 -14.12 13.62
N SER A 78 24.86 -13.40 13.35
CA SER A 78 24.88 -11.93 13.33
C SER A 78 25.57 -11.40 12.08
N LEU A 79 25.26 -10.15 11.71
CA LEU A 79 25.97 -9.48 10.62
C LEU A 79 27.44 -9.22 11.02
N GLU A 80 28.34 -9.39 10.06
CA GLU A 80 29.74 -8.94 10.24
C GLU A 80 29.77 -7.41 10.40
N ASN A 81 30.73 -6.91 11.17
CA ASN A 81 30.89 -5.47 11.36
C ASN A 81 31.00 -4.71 10.04
N GLY A 82 30.20 -3.64 9.92
CA GLY A 82 30.16 -2.80 8.73
C GLY A 82 29.18 -3.28 7.64
N GLN A 83 28.51 -4.40 7.85
CA GLN A 83 27.42 -4.82 6.95
C GLN A 83 26.16 -3.97 7.20
N PRO A 84 25.36 -3.68 6.17
CA PRO A 84 24.13 -2.91 6.32
C PRO A 84 23.05 -3.74 7.02
N ASP A 85 22.27 -3.09 7.89
CA ASP A 85 21.14 -3.70 8.59
C ASP A 85 19.91 -3.92 7.72
N LYS A 86 19.86 -3.22 6.58
CA LYS A 86 18.72 -3.22 5.66
C LYS A 86 19.19 -3.44 4.22
N ALA A 87 18.35 -4.07 3.44
CA ALA A 87 18.48 -4.15 1.99
C ALA A 87 17.40 -3.35 1.29
N LYS A 88 17.74 -2.79 0.13
CA LYS A 88 16.79 -2.13 -0.77
C LYS A 88 16.43 -3.10 -1.89
N VAL A 89 15.15 -3.43 -1.99
CA VAL A 89 14.61 -4.25 -3.06
C VAL A 89 13.87 -3.34 -4.03
N THR A 90 14.29 -3.34 -5.28
CA THR A 90 13.63 -2.60 -6.35
C THR A 90 12.99 -3.58 -7.29
N ILE A 91 11.67 -3.46 -7.48
CA ILE A 91 10.89 -4.31 -8.37
C ILE A 91 10.50 -3.48 -9.59
N THR A 92 10.73 -4.02 -10.77
CA THR A 92 10.34 -3.43 -12.04
C THR A 92 9.41 -4.41 -12.75
N VAL A 93 8.26 -3.91 -13.18
CA VAL A 93 7.29 -4.69 -13.95
C VAL A 93 7.21 -4.10 -15.34
N ASP A 94 7.63 -4.85 -16.33
CA ASP A 94 7.64 -4.41 -17.73
C ASP A 94 6.19 -4.23 -18.24
N GLY A 95 5.91 -3.08 -18.87
CA GLY A 95 4.59 -2.75 -19.42
C GLY A 95 3.55 -2.26 -18.43
N ILE A 96 3.90 -2.17 -17.14
CA ILE A 96 3.05 -1.59 -16.10
C ILE A 96 3.55 -0.20 -15.73
N ALA A 97 2.64 0.74 -15.71
CA ALA A 97 2.87 2.11 -15.29
C ALA A 97 1.93 2.48 -14.13
N THR A 98 2.21 3.61 -13.50
CA THR A 98 1.31 4.24 -12.54
C THR A 98 0.89 5.62 -13.05
N ARG A 99 -0.33 6.02 -12.72
CA ARG A 99 -0.88 7.34 -13.05
C ARG A 99 -1.63 7.89 -11.85
N LYS A 100 -1.25 9.09 -11.41
CA LYS A 100 -2.00 9.82 -10.40
C LYS A 100 -3.14 10.60 -11.06
N VAL A 101 -4.32 10.52 -10.45
CA VAL A 101 -5.52 11.19 -10.92
C VAL A 101 -6.23 11.87 -9.76
N GLN A 102 -6.87 13.03 -10.06
CA GLN A 102 -7.68 13.75 -9.10
C GLN A 102 -9.14 13.28 -9.21
N VAL A 103 -9.72 12.85 -8.08
CA VAL A 103 -11.12 12.45 -8.00
C VAL A 103 -11.89 13.48 -7.17
N SER A 104 -12.92 14.04 -7.74
CA SER A 104 -13.78 15.06 -7.11
C SER A 104 -15.19 14.56 -6.81
N LYS A 105 -15.52 13.34 -7.24
CA LYS A 105 -16.81 12.71 -6.94
C LYS A 105 -16.72 11.92 -5.65
N PHE A 106 -17.65 12.18 -4.74
CA PHE A 106 -17.78 11.49 -3.48
C PHE A 106 -19.15 10.84 -3.39
N ALA A 107 -19.19 9.62 -2.88
CA ALA A 107 -20.41 8.86 -2.64
C ALA A 107 -20.55 8.63 -1.11
N PRO A 108 -21.19 9.56 -0.38
CA PRO A 108 -21.40 9.42 1.05
C PRO A 108 -22.42 8.31 1.34
N ASN A 109 -22.11 7.46 2.30
CA ASN A 109 -22.99 6.44 2.84
C ASN A 109 -23.02 6.63 4.37
N ASP A 110 -23.99 7.40 4.84
CA ASP A 110 -24.25 7.56 6.26
C ASP A 110 -25.12 6.38 6.75
N THR A 111 -24.56 5.56 7.61
CA THR A 111 -25.24 4.37 8.11
C THR A 111 -26.39 4.67 9.08
N SER A 112 -26.50 5.93 9.54
CA SER A 112 -27.55 6.41 10.43
C SER A 112 -28.55 7.37 9.76
N ALA A 113 -28.46 7.61 8.45
CA ALA A 113 -29.24 8.61 7.72
C ALA A 113 -30.78 8.48 7.90
N ASP A 114 -31.27 7.24 8.02
CA ASP A 114 -32.70 6.97 8.18
C ASP A 114 -33.27 7.35 9.56
N THR A 115 -32.40 7.65 10.51
CA THR A 115 -32.80 7.84 11.93
C THR A 115 -32.50 9.23 12.46
N THR A 116 -31.86 10.12 11.67
CA THR A 116 -31.33 11.37 12.21
C THR A 116 -31.61 12.59 11.34
N PRO A 117 -31.85 13.76 12.00
CA PRO A 117 -32.01 15.04 11.33
C PRO A 117 -30.68 15.73 11.02
N TYR A 118 -29.61 14.96 10.71
CA TYR A 118 -28.31 15.52 10.41
C TYR A 118 -28.16 15.78 8.90
N SER A 119 -27.52 16.89 8.58
CA SER A 119 -27.09 17.22 7.22
C SER A 119 -25.60 17.12 7.10
N VAL A 120 -25.10 16.43 6.09
CA VAL A 120 -23.68 16.20 5.87
C VAL A 120 -23.21 16.93 4.64
N LYS A 121 -22.16 17.74 4.78
CA LYS A 121 -21.50 18.45 3.69
C LYS A 121 -20.05 17.97 3.59
N ILE A 122 -19.62 17.57 2.41
CA ILE A 122 -18.22 17.23 2.12
C ILE A 122 -17.44 18.52 1.91
N LEU A 123 -16.36 18.70 2.66
CA LEU A 123 -15.50 19.88 2.61
C LEU A 123 -14.29 19.68 1.70
N THR A 124 -13.82 18.44 1.53
CA THR A 124 -12.75 18.09 0.60
C THR A 124 -13.25 18.22 -0.82
N SER A 125 -12.56 19.00 -1.63
CA SER A 125 -12.96 19.25 -3.03
C SER A 125 -12.51 18.14 -3.99
N SER A 126 -11.34 17.54 -3.73
CA SER A 126 -10.80 16.42 -4.50
C SER A 126 -9.74 15.69 -3.70
N VAL A 127 -9.48 14.45 -4.06
CA VAL A 127 -8.37 13.62 -3.54
C VAL A 127 -7.57 13.06 -4.70
N GLU A 128 -6.27 12.95 -4.51
CA GLU A 128 -5.38 12.30 -5.45
C GLU A 128 -5.34 10.79 -5.14
N ILE A 129 -5.55 9.97 -6.16
CA ILE A 129 -5.41 8.52 -6.09
C ILE A 129 -4.42 8.04 -7.15
N GLU A 130 -3.76 6.92 -6.90
CA GLU A 130 -2.83 6.30 -7.84
C GLU A 130 -3.47 5.08 -8.50
N LEU A 131 -3.47 5.08 -9.83
CA LEU A 131 -3.88 3.96 -10.66
C LEU A 131 -2.64 3.23 -11.16
N ARG A 132 -2.73 1.91 -11.29
CA ARG A 132 -1.69 1.05 -11.82
C ARG A 132 -2.27 0.15 -12.90
N GLY A 133 -1.57 0.04 -14.01
CA GLY A 133 -2.00 -0.81 -15.12
C GLY A 133 -1.14 -0.64 -16.36
N ASN A 134 -1.59 -1.21 -17.46
CA ASN A 134 -0.96 -1.02 -18.75
C ASN A 134 -1.02 0.47 -19.16
N GLU A 135 0.07 1.00 -19.68
CA GLU A 135 0.18 2.44 -20.03
C GLU A 135 -0.91 2.90 -21.02
N SER A 136 -1.27 2.06 -21.99
CA SER A 136 -2.34 2.38 -22.94
C SER A 136 -3.70 2.47 -22.26
N GLU A 137 -4.01 1.53 -21.38
CA GLU A 137 -5.29 1.49 -20.66
C GLU A 137 -5.40 2.58 -19.58
N LEU A 138 -4.29 2.91 -18.93
CA LEU A 138 -4.25 4.04 -18.01
C LEU A 138 -4.61 5.36 -18.66
N LYS A 139 -4.26 5.54 -19.94
CA LYS A 139 -4.61 6.76 -20.71
C LYS A 139 -6.11 6.84 -21.02
N GLU A 140 -6.78 5.70 -21.14
CA GLU A 140 -8.20 5.61 -21.43
C GLU A 140 -9.10 5.80 -20.20
N VAL A 141 -8.52 5.76 -18.99
CA VAL A 141 -9.30 5.96 -17.76
C VAL A 141 -9.85 7.38 -17.71
N GLU A 142 -11.17 7.47 -17.76
CA GLU A 142 -11.90 8.71 -17.54
C GLU A 142 -12.01 8.99 -16.04
N THR A 143 -11.44 10.10 -15.59
CA THR A 143 -11.47 10.50 -14.17
C THR A 143 -12.89 10.72 -13.65
N ASP A 144 -13.81 11.08 -14.55
CA ASP A 144 -15.23 11.29 -14.23
C ASP A 144 -15.98 10.00 -13.91
N SER A 145 -15.43 8.85 -14.23
CA SER A 145 -15.98 7.54 -13.85
C SER A 145 -15.57 7.10 -12.45
N LEU A 146 -14.61 7.80 -11.82
CA LEU A 146 -14.09 7.47 -10.51
C LEU A 146 -14.85 8.20 -9.41
N SER A 147 -15.06 7.53 -8.28
CA SER A 147 -15.68 8.12 -7.09
C SER A 147 -15.01 7.60 -5.82
N ILE A 148 -15.12 8.40 -4.75
CA ILE A 148 -14.66 8.01 -3.41
C ILE A 148 -15.89 7.66 -2.57
N GLY A 149 -16.01 6.41 -2.18
CA GLY A 149 -17.01 5.96 -1.21
C GLY A 149 -16.64 6.39 0.20
N LEU A 150 -17.56 6.98 0.93
CA LEU A 150 -17.39 7.37 2.32
C LEU A 150 -18.42 6.63 3.15
N THR A 151 -17.98 5.84 4.12
CA THR A 151 -18.89 5.18 5.07
C THR A 151 -18.64 5.75 6.46
N PHE A 152 -19.67 6.30 7.08
CA PHE A 152 -19.62 6.90 8.42
C PHE A 152 -21.00 6.80 9.09
N ASP A 153 -21.03 7.09 10.38
CA ASP A 153 -22.24 7.16 11.20
C ASP A 153 -22.31 8.58 11.80
N SER A 154 -23.22 9.40 11.28
CA SER A 154 -23.35 10.79 11.69
C SER A 154 -23.83 10.96 13.15
N VAL A 155 -24.58 9.97 13.69
CA VAL A 155 -24.98 9.97 15.11
C VAL A 155 -23.78 9.79 16.01
N SER A 156 -22.95 8.79 15.71
CA SER A 156 -21.75 8.50 16.51
C SER A 156 -20.71 9.62 16.43
N LEU A 157 -20.59 10.27 15.27
CA LEU A 157 -19.66 11.39 15.08
C LEU A 157 -20.16 12.68 15.72
N GLY A 158 -21.48 12.93 15.71
CA GLY A 158 -22.08 14.18 16.19
C GLY A 158 -21.84 15.37 15.26
N THR A 159 -22.36 16.53 15.63
CA THR A 159 -22.19 17.78 14.88
C THR A 159 -20.74 18.28 14.93
N GLY A 160 -20.24 18.81 13.82
CA GLY A 160 -18.88 19.34 13.73
C GLY A 160 -18.15 18.95 12.45
N ARG A 161 -16.85 19.19 12.44
CA ARG A 161 -15.95 18.76 11.35
C ARG A 161 -15.29 17.44 11.73
N HIS A 162 -15.32 16.49 10.82
CA HIS A 162 -14.76 15.15 11.02
C HIS A 162 -13.94 14.73 9.81
N LYS A 163 -12.92 13.94 10.08
CA LYS A 163 -12.17 13.22 9.03
C LYS A 163 -12.68 11.80 8.98
N VAL A 164 -13.12 11.38 7.81
CA VAL A 164 -13.61 10.03 7.55
C VAL A 164 -12.72 9.34 6.52
N LYS A 165 -12.62 8.03 6.64
CA LYS A 165 -11.89 7.23 5.66
C LYS A 165 -12.70 7.11 4.38
N GLY A 166 -12.02 7.35 3.25
CA GLY A 166 -12.54 7.14 1.91
C GLY A 166 -12.01 5.83 1.33
N ILE A 167 -12.86 5.16 0.57
CA ILE A 167 -12.47 4.01 -0.25
C ILE A 167 -12.67 4.43 -1.69
N ALA A 168 -11.60 4.40 -2.48
CA ALA A 168 -11.73 4.66 -3.89
C ALA A 168 -12.51 3.54 -4.56
N ALA A 169 -13.67 3.88 -5.13
CA ALA A 169 -14.48 2.98 -5.91
C ALA A 169 -14.34 3.36 -7.38
N ALA A 170 -13.91 2.43 -8.19
CA ALA A 170 -13.76 2.63 -9.61
C ALA A 170 -14.89 1.91 -10.35
N ILE A 171 -15.85 2.66 -10.82
CA ILE A 171 -16.89 2.16 -11.70
C ILE A 171 -16.36 2.32 -13.12
N GLY A 172 -16.10 1.20 -13.82
CA GLY A 172 -15.68 1.23 -15.23
C GLY A 172 -14.19 1.33 -15.47
N LEU A 173 -13.33 0.94 -14.49
CA LEU A 173 -11.91 0.74 -14.80
C LEU A 173 -11.73 -0.37 -15.84
N PRO A 174 -10.81 -0.19 -16.81
CA PRO A 174 -10.34 -1.28 -17.65
C PRO A 174 -9.87 -2.48 -16.82
N SER A 175 -10.00 -3.68 -17.36
CA SER A 175 -9.75 -4.93 -16.62
C SER A 175 -8.35 -5.05 -16.03
N ASP A 176 -7.38 -4.38 -16.64
CA ASP A 176 -5.96 -4.46 -16.29
C ASP A 176 -5.45 -3.20 -15.57
N VAL A 177 -6.39 -2.32 -15.17
CA VAL A 177 -6.12 -1.17 -14.30
C VAL A 177 -6.65 -1.46 -12.89
N THR A 178 -5.80 -1.24 -11.90
CA THR A 178 -6.10 -1.41 -10.48
C THR A 178 -5.82 -0.13 -9.71
N LEU A 179 -6.51 0.06 -8.60
CA LEU A 179 -6.20 1.10 -7.63
C LEU A 179 -5.04 0.64 -6.76
N VAL A 180 -4.06 1.50 -6.55
CA VAL A 180 -3.08 1.32 -5.49
C VAL A 180 -3.78 1.73 -4.19
N GLU A 181 -3.79 0.83 -3.20
CA GLU A 181 -4.39 1.15 -1.90
C GLU A 181 -3.67 2.33 -1.26
N GLU A 182 -4.42 3.37 -0.95
CA GLU A 182 -3.95 4.54 -0.23
C GLU A 182 -4.94 4.86 0.89
N ASP A 183 -4.42 5.32 2.03
CA ASP A 183 -5.25 5.87 3.11
C ASP A 183 -5.81 7.22 2.65
N ILE A 184 -7.08 7.21 2.23
CA ILE A 184 -7.79 8.41 1.79
C ILE A 184 -8.53 8.99 2.99
N GLU A 185 -8.21 10.23 3.36
CA GLU A 185 -8.95 10.99 4.36
C GLU A 185 -9.78 12.09 3.69
N VAL A 186 -11.05 12.16 4.03
CA VAL A 186 -11.99 13.16 3.53
C VAL A 186 -12.58 13.92 4.70
N GLU A 187 -12.53 15.25 4.64
CA GLU A 187 -13.13 16.12 5.66
C GLU A 187 -14.60 16.38 5.33
N ILE A 188 -15.46 16.13 6.32
CA ILE A 188 -16.90 16.37 6.26
C ILE A 188 -17.34 17.31 7.38
N GLN A 189 -18.45 18.03 7.14
CA GLN A 189 -19.14 18.85 8.14
C GLN A 189 -20.50 18.24 8.40
N ILE A 190 -20.79 17.90 9.65
CA ILE A 190 -22.10 17.46 10.10
C ILE A 190 -22.80 18.62 10.82
N THR A 191 -24.02 18.92 10.41
CA THR A 191 -24.87 19.94 11.04
C THR A 191 -26.19 19.29 11.43
N GLY A 192 -26.70 19.63 12.62
CA GLY A 192 -28.06 19.24 13.01
C GLY A 192 -29.07 20.11 12.26
N ASP A 193 -30.19 19.53 11.83
CA ASP A 193 -31.33 20.33 11.39
C ASP A 193 -31.86 21.09 12.58
N GLY A 194 -31.86 22.42 12.46
CA GLY A 194 -32.32 23.34 13.52
C GLY A 194 -33.82 23.31 13.76
N SER A 195 -34.46 22.15 13.77
CA SER A 195 -35.85 21.98 14.19
C SER A 195 -35.91 21.66 15.67
N GLY A 196 -35.42 22.58 16.49
CA GLY A 196 -35.43 22.55 17.97
C GLY A 196 -35.89 23.85 18.55
N GLY A 197 -37.21 24.11 18.54
CA GLY A 197 -37.89 24.86 19.56
C GLY A 197 -37.73 26.39 19.56
N ALA A 198 -38.59 27.06 18.89
CA ALA A 198 -39.17 28.25 19.46
C ALA A 198 -40.22 27.79 20.49
N ASP A 199 -39.95 28.08 21.78
CA ASP A 199 -40.90 28.38 22.84
C ASP A 199 -40.22 29.25 23.90
#